data_cc495cb1408571b879e684804ed99181
#
_entry.id   cc495cb1408571b879e684804ed99181
#
_cell.length_a   1.000
_cell.length_b   1.000
_cell.length_c   1.000
_cell.angle_alpha   90.00
_cell.angle_beta   90.00
_cell.angle_gamma   90.00
#
_symmetry.space_group_name_H-M   'P 1'
#
loop_
_entity.id
_entity.type
_entity.pdbx_description
1 polymer ?
#
loop_
_entity_poly.entity_id
_entity_poly.type
_entity_poly.pdbx_seq_one_letter_code
_entity_poly.pdbx_strand_id
1 'polypeptide(L)'
;SDLCTMTIAALATTTMVNTSYAKTDTESHNHSSLGTENKNVLDINSSSHNIKPSQNKSYPSVILPNNNRHQIFNTTQGHYDAVSFIYIPIDGGYMSGSGVVVGENEILTNKHVVNGAKGNPRNISVHPSAKNENDYPNGKFVGQEIIPYPGNSDLAILRVSPNEHNQHIGQVVKPATISSNTDTRINENITVTGYPGDKPLATMWESVGKVVYIGGEELRYDLSTVGGNSGSPVFNGKNQVIGIHYGGVDNKYNSSVYINDFVQQFLRNNIPDINIQ
;
A
#
# COMPACT_ATOMS: atom_id res chain seq x y z
N SER A 1 3.27 3.31 -13.17
CA SER A 1 3.48 3.87 -13.19
C SER A 1 3.23 4.13 -13.20
N ASP A 2 3.24 3.92 -12.67
CA ASP A 2 3.35 4.32 -12.64
C ASP A 2 3.24 4.75 -12.73
N LEU A 3 3.38 4.47 -12.61
CA LEU A 3 3.62 5.07 -12.70
C LEU A 3 3.36 5.30 -13.23
N CYS A 4 3.29 5.56 -13.29
CA CYS A 4 3.47 6.07 -13.71
C CYS A 4 3.56 6.37 -14.22
N THR A 5 3.64 6.39 -14.39
CA THR A 5 4.13 6.93 -14.91
C THR A 5 3.87 7.33 -15.50
N MET A 6 3.70 7.39 -15.69
CA MET A 6 3.79 8.02 -16.00
C MET A 6 4.07 8.25 -16.36
N THR A 7 4.06 8.07 -16.74
CA THR A 7 4.52 8.46 -17.02
C THR A 7 4.30 8.56 -17.46
N ILE A 8 4.52 8.51 -17.81
CA ILE A 8 4.61 8.84 -17.83
C ILE A 8 4.33 8.55 -18.26
N ALA A 9 4.53 8.36 -18.47
CA ALA A 9 4.62 8.33 -18.54
C ALA A 9 4.31 7.96 -18.63
N ALA A 10 4.51 7.76 -18.73
CA ALA A 10 4.60 7.67 -18.46
C ALA A 10 4.29 7.19 -18.40
N LEU A 11 4.42 6.98 -18.36
CA LEU A 11 4.47 6.75 -17.99
C LEU A 11 4.28 6.21 -17.93
N ALA A 12 4.34 5.95 -18.16
CA ALA A 12 4.59 5.80 -17.76
C ALA A 12 4.35 5.29 -17.46
N THR A 13 4.52 5.29 -17.37
CA THR A 13 4.63 5.15 -16.82
C THR A 13 4.48 4.65 -16.34
N THR A 14 4.65 4.37 -16.28
CA THR A 14 4.85 4.29 -15.63
C THR A 14 4.73 3.82 -15.23
N THR A 15 4.86 3.61 -15.17
CA THR A 15 5.02 3.56 -14.65
C THR A 15 4.87 3.22 -14.23
N MET A 16 4.88 3.01 -14.21
CA MET A 16 4.97 3.07 -13.75
C MET A 16 4.99 2.65 -13.34
N VAL A 17 4.80 2.41 -13.39
CA VAL A 17 4.95 2.53 -12.96
C VAL A 17 4.76 2.16 -12.42
N ASN A 18 4.69 1.91 -12.23
CA ASN A 18 4.68 2.04 -11.76
C ASN A 18 4.80 1.57 -11.29
N THR A 19 4.61 1.21 -10.92
CA THR A 19 4.86 1.32 -10.46
C THR A 19 4.73 1.01 -9.92
N SER A 20 4.36 0.54 -9.67
CA SER A 20 4.48 0.70 -9.21
C SER A 20 4.41 0.34 -8.96
N TYR A 21 4.19 0.06 -8.64
CA TYR A 21 4.33 0.25 -8.47
C TYR A 21 4.10 -0.19 -8.61
N ALA A 22 4.25 -0.58 -8.90
CA ALA A 22 4.35 -0.45 -9.01
C ALA A 22 4.22 -1.00 -9.32
N LYS A 23 4.00 -1.38 -9.20
CA LYS A 23 4.07 -1.40 -9.49
C LYS A 23 4.01 -1.69 -9.63
N THR A 24 3.84 -1.95 -9.73
CA THR A 24 3.85 -1.76 -9.92
C THR A 24 3.62 -2.11 -10.11
N ASP A 25 3.42 -2.41 -9.92
CA ASP A 25 3.46 -2.23 -10.07
C ASP A 25 3.35 -2.57 -10.59
N THR A 26 3.36 -2.73 -10.56
CA THR A 26 3.48 -2.43 -10.92
C THR A 26 3.25 -2.76 -11.38
N GLU A 27 3.15 -2.90 -11.30
CA GLU A 27 3.22 -2.70 -11.63
C GLU A 27 3.12 -2.92 -12.09
N SER A 28 2.57 -3.45 -12.25
CA SER A 28 2.79 -3.10 -12.60
C SER A 28 2.67 -3.11 -13.05
N HIS A 29 2.43 -3.38 -13.26
CA HIS A 29 2.64 -2.76 -13.51
C HIS A 29 2.88 -2.57 -13.73
N ASN A 30 2.68 -2.88 -13.56
CA ASN A 30 3.25 -2.15 -13.57
C ASN A 30 3.24 -1.63 -13.78
N HIS A 31 3.07 -1.31 -13.83
CA HIS A 31 3.33 -0.31 -13.72
C HIS A 31 3.56 0.01 -13.73
N SER A 32 3.37 -0.09 -13.53
CA SER A 32 3.94 0.79 -13.29
C SER A 32 3.92 1.12 -13.27
N SER A 33 3.80 1.15 -13.01
CA SER A 33 4.18 1.96 -12.69
C SER A 33 4.32 2.09 -12.80
N LEU A 34 4.22 2.11 -12.78
CA LEU A 34 4.70 2.77 -12.66
C LEU A 34 4.87 2.52 -13.00
N GLY A 35 4.65 2.36 -13.22
CA GLY A 35 5.15 2.68 -13.24
C GLY A 35 5.44 2.32 -13.61
N THR A 36 5.40 2.31 -13.47
CA THR A 36 5.93 2.47 -13.63
C THR A 36 6.01 2.00 -13.91
N GLU A 37 6.10 1.72 -13.47
CA GLU A 37 6.36 1.74 -13.55
C GLU A 37 6.64 1.32 -13.88
N ASN A 38 6.52 0.97 -13.84
CA ASN A 38 6.92 0.88 -13.98
C ASN A 38 7.20 0.30 -14.28
N LYS A 39 7.50 -0.20 -14.13
CA LYS A 39 8.00 -0.67 -14.10
C LYS A 39 8.42 -1.11 -13.89
N ASN A 40 8.39 -1.11 -13.50
CA ASN A 40 8.90 -1.50 -13.00
C ASN A 40 8.88 -1.76 -12.48
N VAL A 41 8.57 -1.80 -12.15
CA VAL A 41 8.68 -2.18 -11.63
C VAL A 41 8.58 -3.04 -11.36
N LEU A 42 8.60 -3.77 -11.16
CA LEU A 42 8.79 -4.56 -10.94
C LEU A 42 8.58 -5.57 -11.17
N ASP A 43 8.77 -6.48 -11.26
CA ASP A 43 8.81 -7.39 -11.48
C ASP A 43 8.37 -8.37 -11.39
N ILE A 44 8.13 -9.37 -11.35
CA ILE A 44 7.95 -10.15 -11.31
C ILE A 44 7.77 -11.19 -11.39
N ASN A 45 7.38 -12.13 -11.24
CA ASN A 45 7.25 -13.00 -11.39
C ASN A 45 6.95 -14.08 -11.22
N SER A 46 6.51 -14.80 -10.89
CA SER A 46 6.35 -15.77 -10.88
C SER A 46 6.11 -16.64 -10.24
N SER A 47 5.69 -17.19 -9.84
CA SER A 47 5.46 -17.96 -9.51
C SER A 47 5.16 -18.72 -8.87
N SER A 48 4.77 -18.89 -8.23
CA SER A 48 4.56 -19.83 -7.76
C SER A 48 3.97 -19.87 -6.58
N HIS A 49 3.15 -20.60 -6.31
CA HIS A 49 2.65 -20.67 -5.14
C HIS A 49 3.50 -21.29 -4.21
N ASN A 50 4.53 -21.69 -4.51
CA ASN A 50 5.52 -22.12 -3.59
C ASN A 50 6.28 -21.00 -3.00
N ILE A 51 5.97 -19.78 -3.35
CA ILE A 51 6.56 -18.67 -2.69
C ILE A 51 6.21 -18.71 -1.26
N LYS A 52 7.20 -18.83 -0.43
CA LYS A 52 6.99 -18.76 1.00
C LYS A 52 6.69 -17.34 1.38
N PRO A 53 5.87 -17.15 2.38
CA PRO A 53 5.61 -15.80 2.86
C PRO A 53 6.86 -15.04 3.22
N SER A 54 7.90 -15.75 3.59
CA SER A 54 9.17 -15.13 3.92
C SER A 54 9.95 -14.64 2.72
N GLN A 55 9.54 -14.99 1.51
CA GLN A 55 10.24 -14.49 0.34
C GLN A 55 9.79 -13.08 0.05
N ASN A 56 10.71 -12.17 0.16
CA ASN A 56 10.40 -10.78 -0.01
C ASN A 56 10.41 -10.41 -1.48
N LYS A 57 9.53 -11.00 -2.24
CA LYS A 57 9.38 -10.72 -3.66
C LYS A 57 8.11 -9.96 -3.93
N SER A 58 8.22 -8.98 -4.79
CA SER A 58 7.10 -8.20 -5.21
C SER A 58 6.58 -8.71 -6.54
N TYR A 59 5.31 -9.02 -6.61
CA TYR A 59 4.66 -9.48 -7.83
C TYR A 59 3.69 -8.42 -8.30
N PRO A 60 3.49 -8.29 -9.63
CA PRO A 60 2.48 -7.36 -10.13
C PRO A 60 1.11 -7.70 -9.56
N SER A 61 0.38 -6.69 -9.17
CA SER A 61 -1.04 -6.82 -8.83
C SER A 61 -1.84 -7.22 -10.05
N VAL A 62 -2.98 -7.88 -9.85
CA VAL A 62 -3.77 -8.39 -10.97
C VAL A 62 -5.21 -7.91 -10.91
N ILE A 63 -5.78 -7.67 -12.08
CA ILE A 63 -7.21 -7.49 -12.27
C ILE A 63 -7.81 -8.88 -12.49
N LEU A 64 -8.73 -9.25 -11.65
CA LEU A 64 -9.40 -10.54 -11.69
C LEU A 64 -10.80 -10.40 -12.28
N PRO A 65 -11.46 -11.51 -12.64
CA PRO A 65 -12.84 -11.43 -13.12
C PRO A 65 -13.77 -10.72 -12.14
N ASN A 66 -13.54 -10.87 -10.84
CA ASN A 66 -14.28 -10.12 -9.83
C ASN A 66 -13.63 -8.75 -9.66
N ASN A 67 -14.11 -7.77 -10.40
CA ASN A 67 -13.57 -6.42 -10.38
C ASN A 67 -14.60 -5.45 -9.78
N ASN A 68 -14.74 -5.50 -8.47
CA ASN A 68 -15.68 -4.66 -7.71
C ASN A 68 -14.98 -3.44 -7.15
N ARG A 69 -14.38 -2.63 -8.01
CA ARG A 69 -13.68 -1.42 -7.59
C ARG A 69 -14.60 -0.22 -7.72
N HIS A 70 -14.65 0.61 -6.69
CA HIS A 70 -15.41 1.85 -6.72
C HIS A 70 -14.63 2.97 -6.03
N GLN A 71 -14.87 4.18 -6.48
CA GLN A 71 -14.16 5.34 -5.97
C GLN A 71 -14.74 5.78 -4.62
N ILE A 72 -13.84 6.14 -3.70
CA ILE A 72 -14.21 6.73 -2.42
C ILE A 72 -14.08 8.25 -2.55
N PHE A 73 -15.21 8.96 -2.43
CA PHE A 73 -15.22 10.41 -2.52
C PHE A 73 -15.09 11.08 -1.15
N ASN A 74 -15.65 10.47 -0.11
CA ASN A 74 -15.57 10.99 1.25
C ASN A 74 -14.32 10.42 1.95
N THR A 75 -13.17 10.86 1.48
CA THR A 75 -11.87 10.29 1.88
C THR A 75 -11.49 10.61 3.33
N THR A 76 -12.14 11.60 3.95
CA THR A 76 -11.84 12.01 5.33
C THR A 76 -12.76 11.36 6.36
N GLN A 77 -13.69 10.48 5.93
CA GLN A 77 -14.66 9.88 6.83
C GLN A 77 -14.25 8.51 7.31
N GLY A 78 -14.46 8.27 8.61
CA GLY A 78 -14.28 6.96 9.21
C GLY A 78 -12.87 6.41 8.98
N HIS A 79 -12.80 5.12 8.67
CA HIS A 79 -11.52 4.43 8.47
C HIS A 79 -10.79 4.84 7.19
N TYR A 80 -11.45 5.51 6.27
CA TYR A 80 -10.79 6.00 5.05
C TYR A 80 -9.77 7.10 5.36
N ASP A 81 -9.98 7.81 6.46
CA ASP A 81 -9.17 8.96 6.84
C ASP A 81 -7.67 8.64 6.93
N ALA A 82 -7.36 7.44 7.41
CA ALA A 82 -5.98 6.99 7.59
C ALA A 82 -5.32 6.46 6.31
N VAL A 83 -6.09 6.19 5.26
CA VAL A 83 -5.55 5.67 4.00
C VAL A 83 -4.80 6.78 3.29
N SER A 84 -3.56 6.52 2.91
CA SER A 84 -2.63 7.57 2.48
C SER A 84 -2.09 7.30 1.09
N PHE A 85 -2.00 8.37 0.29
CA PHE A 85 -1.31 8.38 -0.99
C PHE A 85 0.17 8.63 -0.74
N ILE A 86 1.03 7.82 -1.34
CA ILE A 86 2.48 7.95 -1.23
C ILE A 86 3.04 8.33 -2.59
N TYR A 87 3.87 9.38 -2.60
CA TYR A 87 4.47 9.93 -3.80
C TYR A 87 5.97 10.02 -3.63
N ILE A 88 6.72 9.51 -4.62
CA ILE A 88 8.19 9.51 -4.60
C ILE A 88 8.67 9.97 -5.97
N PRO A 89 9.26 11.17 -6.08
CA PRO A 89 9.86 11.58 -7.35
C PRO A 89 11.09 10.72 -7.65
N ILE A 90 11.24 10.36 -8.90
CA ILE A 90 12.39 9.62 -9.40
C ILE A 90 12.87 10.27 -10.68
N ASP A 91 14.02 9.84 -11.20
CA ASP A 91 14.54 10.36 -12.45
C ASP A 91 13.55 10.11 -13.58
N GLY A 92 13.11 11.18 -14.23
CA GLY A 92 12.19 11.07 -15.37
C GLY A 92 10.72 10.87 -15.01
N GLY A 93 10.36 10.96 -13.74
CA GLY A 93 8.95 10.77 -13.37
C GLY A 93 8.72 10.62 -11.88
N TYR A 94 7.85 9.68 -11.50
CA TYR A 94 7.55 9.41 -10.10
C TYR A 94 7.14 7.96 -9.91
N MET A 95 7.23 7.52 -8.66
CA MET A 95 6.57 6.31 -8.20
C MET A 95 5.42 6.71 -7.28
N SER A 96 4.36 5.93 -7.30
CA SER A 96 3.28 6.12 -6.35
C SER A 96 2.96 4.81 -5.65
N GLY A 97 2.42 4.93 -4.46
CA GLY A 97 1.98 3.81 -3.67
C GLY A 97 0.91 4.24 -2.68
N SER A 98 0.60 3.35 -1.80
CA SER A 98 -0.41 3.57 -0.76
C SER A 98 0.16 3.20 0.60
N GLY A 99 -0.49 3.65 1.64
CA GLY A 99 -0.15 3.30 3.00
C GLY A 99 -1.32 3.57 3.93
N VAL A 100 -1.12 3.33 5.21
CA VAL A 100 -2.14 3.59 6.22
C VAL A 100 -1.48 4.12 7.48
N VAL A 101 -2.04 5.20 8.02
CA VAL A 101 -1.58 5.80 9.27
C VAL A 101 -1.97 4.89 10.42
N VAL A 102 -1.00 4.49 11.25
CA VAL A 102 -1.22 3.56 12.36
C VAL A 102 -0.71 4.06 13.70
N GLY A 103 -0.08 5.21 13.73
CA GLY A 103 0.43 5.83 14.96
C GLY A 103 0.51 7.32 14.81
N GLU A 104 1.00 7.99 15.84
CA GLU A 104 1.13 9.45 15.80
C GLU A 104 2.03 9.90 14.65
N ASN A 105 3.08 9.14 14.34
CA ASN A 105 4.06 9.50 13.32
C ASN A 105 4.29 8.40 12.29
N GLU A 106 3.55 7.32 12.33
CA GLU A 106 3.92 6.12 11.57
C GLU A 106 2.86 5.70 10.57
N ILE A 107 3.34 5.30 9.39
CA ILE A 107 2.54 4.74 8.32
C ILE A 107 3.07 3.34 8.02
N LEU A 108 2.16 2.39 7.74
CA LEU A 108 2.54 1.09 7.19
C LEU A 108 2.46 1.13 5.68
N THR A 109 3.45 0.54 5.04
CA THR A 109 3.50 0.37 3.59
C THR A 109 4.42 -0.82 3.26
N ASN A 110 4.82 -0.97 2.00
CA ASN A 110 5.71 -2.05 1.58
C ASN A 110 7.17 -1.60 1.52
N LYS A 111 8.08 -2.57 1.69
CA LYS A 111 9.50 -2.33 1.46
C LYS A 111 9.75 -1.86 0.02
N HIS A 112 9.11 -2.50 -0.97
CA HIS A 112 9.37 -2.13 -2.36
C HIS A 112 8.87 -0.72 -2.68
N VAL A 113 7.88 -0.20 -1.95
CA VAL A 113 7.44 1.19 -2.11
C VAL A 113 8.52 2.15 -1.58
N VAL A 114 8.94 1.95 -0.33
CA VAL A 114 9.92 2.87 0.29
C VAL A 114 11.29 2.75 -0.33
N ASN A 115 11.62 1.62 -0.95
CA ASN A 115 12.89 1.44 -1.65
C ASN A 115 13.03 2.38 -2.84
N GLY A 116 11.92 2.89 -3.35
CA GLY A 116 11.95 3.91 -4.40
C GLY A 116 12.66 5.20 -3.98
N ALA A 117 12.74 5.45 -2.69
CA ALA A 117 13.45 6.61 -2.14
C ALA A 117 14.98 6.45 -2.14
N LYS A 118 15.47 5.25 -2.45
CA LYS A 118 16.92 4.95 -2.56
C LYS A 118 17.71 5.39 -1.32
N GLY A 119 17.17 5.04 -0.16
CA GLY A 119 17.81 5.28 1.12
C GLY A 119 17.60 6.66 1.70
N ASN A 120 16.90 7.55 1.02
CA ASN A 120 16.60 8.88 1.54
C ASN A 120 15.10 9.01 1.80
N PRO A 121 14.64 8.82 3.04
CA PRO A 121 13.20 8.88 3.34
C PRO A 121 12.59 10.25 3.05
N ARG A 122 13.39 11.32 3.01
CA ARG A 122 12.90 12.67 2.71
C ARG A 122 12.36 12.80 1.28
N ASN A 123 12.69 11.84 0.41
CA ASN A 123 12.13 11.81 -0.94
C ASN A 123 10.70 11.30 -0.97
N ILE A 124 10.19 10.79 0.15
CA ILE A 124 8.83 10.25 0.23
C ILE A 124 7.91 11.29 0.80
N SER A 125 6.83 11.58 0.10
CA SER A 125 5.75 12.38 0.67
C SER A 125 4.51 11.53 0.86
N VAL A 126 3.82 11.77 1.97
CA VAL A 126 2.62 11.04 2.38
C VAL A 126 1.46 12.02 2.45
N HIS A 127 0.38 11.71 1.77
CA HIS A 127 -0.82 12.54 1.71
C HIS A 127 -1.99 11.74 2.27
N PRO A 128 -2.28 11.83 3.57
CA PRO A 128 -3.40 11.07 4.14
C PRO A 128 -4.71 11.62 3.60
N SER A 129 -5.66 10.73 3.38
CA SER A 129 -7.02 11.08 2.94
C SER A 129 -7.04 11.82 1.59
N ALA A 130 -6.03 11.64 0.74
CA ALA A 130 -5.99 12.34 -0.54
C ALA A 130 -7.24 12.06 -1.35
N LYS A 131 -7.83 13.11 -1.93
CA LYS A 131 -9.04 13.00 -2.73
C LYS A 131 -8.73 12.99 -4.22
N ASN A 132 -7.82 13.84 -4.65
CA ASN A 132 -7.26 13.87 -6.01
C ASN A 132 -5.97 14.70 -5.98
N GLU A 133 -5.31 14.80 -7.14
CA GLU A 133 -4.01 15.49 -7.21
C GLU A 133 -4.06 16.98 -6.85
N ASN A 134 -5.25 17.56 -6.83
CA ASN A 134 -5.44 18.97 -6.48
C ASN A 134 -6.08 19.17 -5.12
N ASP A 135 -6.38 18.09 -4.39
CA ASP A 135 -7.09 18.17 -3.13
C ASP A 135 -6.53 17.17 -2.13
N TYR A 136 -5.67 17.66 -1.25
CA TYR A 136 -5.11 16.92 -0.14
C TYR A 136 -5.66 17.51 1.16
N PRO A 137 -6.86 17.08 1.59
CA PRO A 137 -7.57 17.75 2.69
C PRO A 137 -6.80 17.75 4.00
N ASN A 138 -5.93 16.78 4.22
CA ASN A 138 -5.14 16.70 5.45
C ASN A 138 -3.65 16.93 5.18
N GLY A 139 -3.31 17.54 4.04
CA GLY A 139 -1.97 18.04 3.77
C GLY A 139 -0.97 16.98 3.39
N LYS A 140 0.28 17.31 3.61
CA LYS A 140 1.45 16.52 3.20
C LYS A 140 2.40 16.35 4.37
N PHE A 141 2.95 15.15 4.49
CA PHE A 141 3.96 14.80 5.49
C PHE A 141 5.15 14.17 4.79
N VAL A 142 6.35 14.53 5.22
CA VAL A 142 7.59 14.09 4.57
C VAL A 142 8.23 12.97 5.39
N GLY A 143 8.71 11.93 4.70
CA GLY A 143 9.38 10.82 5.35
C GLY A 143 10.60 11.24 6.15
N GLN A 144 10.78 10.60 7.30
CA GLN A 144 11.89 10.87 8.22
C GLN A 144 12.76 9.63 8.42
N GLU A 145 12.14 8.48 8.55
CA GLU A 145 12.85 7.23 8.84
C GLU A 145 12.08 6.06 8.24
N ILE A 146 12.81 5.08 7.71
CA ILE A 146 12.25 3.83 7.22
C ILE A 146 12.69 2.72 8.16
N ILE A 147 11.73 1.95 8.66
CA ILE A 147 12.00 0.80 9.52
C ILE A 147 11.44 -0.44 8.81
N PRO A 148 12.29 -1.20 8.10
CA PRO A 148 11.81 -2.40 7.41
C PRO A 148 11.54 -3.52 8.41
N TYR A 149 10.54 -4.34 8.11
CA TYR A 149 10.30 -5.56 8.87
C TYR A 149 11.55 -6.45 8.78
N PRO A 150 12.05 -6.99 9.90
CA PRO A 150 13.29 -7.77 9.88
C PRO A 150 13.16 -9.11 9.19
N GLY A 151 11.94 -9.64 9.03
CA GLY A 151 11.70 -10.85 8.23
C GLY A 151 11.64 -10.54 6.75
N ASN A 152 11.25 -11.55 5.96
CA ASN A 152 11.25 -11.42 4.51
C ASN A 152 9.97 -10.80 3.95
N SER A 153 8.95 -10.61 4.77
CA SER A 153 7.69 -10.03 4.31
C SER A 153 7.88 -8.59 3.85
N ASP A 154 7.13 -8.21 2.83
CA ASP A 154 7.24 -6.91 2.17
C ASP A 154 6.49 -5.84 2.95
N LEU A 155 7.00 -5.52 4.12
CA LEU A 155 6.39 -4.59 5.06
C LEU A 155 7.44 -3.62 5.60
N ALA A 156 7.06 -2.36 5.71
CA ALA A 156 7.90 -1.33 6.32
C ALA A 156 7.06 -0.34 7.09
N ILE A 157 7.62 0.18 8.15
CA ILE A 157 7.10 1.35 8.85
C ILE A 157 7.83 2.56 8.27
N LEU A 158 7.06 3.57 7.91
CA LEU A 158 7.60 4.85 7.51
C LEU A 158 7.22 5.87 8.57
N ARG A 159 8.22 6.45 9.25
CA ARG A 159 7.99 7.59 10.12
C ARG A 159 8.05 8.86 9.31
N VAL A 160 7.15 9.78 9.61
CA VAL A 160 7.11 11.08 8.94
C VAL A 160 7.32 12.19 9.95
N SER A 161 7.87 13.31 9.44
CA SER A 161 8.04 14.52 10.24
C SER A 161 6.70 15.23 10.40
N PRO A 162 6.57 16.10 11.41
CA PRO A 162 5.40 16.98 11.50
C PRO A 162 5.29 17.85 10.25
N ASN A 163 4.07 18.30 9.96
CA ASN A 163 3.83 19.20 8.84
C ASN A 163 4.31 20.63 9.17
N GLU A 164 4.09 21.54 8.23
CA GLU A 164 4.53 22.95 8.38
C GLU A 164 3.84 23.66 9.55
N HIS A 165 2.74 23.13 10.06
CA HIS A 165 2.03 23.65 11.24
C HIS A 165 2.42 22.93 12.51
N ASN A 166 3.50 22.15 12.47
CA ASN A 166 4.00 21.36 13.61
C ASN A 166 2.99 20.37 14.12
N GLN A 167 2.18 19.79 13.24
CA GLN A 167 1.20 18.76 13.58
C GLN A 167 1.73 17.40 13.14
N HIS A 168 1.57 16.40 13.99
CA HIS A 168 1.88 15.01 13.65
C HIS A 168 0.73 14.39 12.83
N ILE A 169 1.06 13.48 11.95
CA ILE A 169 0.05 12.91 11.04
C ILE A 169 -1.09 12.24 11.79
N GLY A 170 -0.81 11.55 12.89
CA GLY A 170 -1.82 10.89 13.71
C GLY A 170 -2.65 11.85 14.56
N GLN A 171 -2.29 13.14 14.58
CA GLN A 171 -3.12 14.19 15.19
C GLN A 171 -4.09 14.77 14.17
N VAL A 172 -3.72 14.72 12.90
CA VAL A 172 -4.52 15.29 11.81
C VAL A 172 -5.56 14.29 11.34
N VAL A 173 -5.20 13.01 11.29
CA VAL A 173 -6.14 11.93 10.96
C VAL A 173 -6.15 10.91 12.08
N LYS A 174 -7.25 10.17 12.21
CA LYS A 174 -7.33 9.12 13.21
C LYS A 174 -6.57 7.88 12.72
N PRO A 175 -5.53 7.45 13.43
CA PRO A 175 -4.83 6.23 13.05
C PRO A 175 -5.76 5.02 12.98
N ALA A 176 -5.50 4.13 12.04
CA ALA A 176 -6.31 2.93 11.85
C ALA A 176 -6.12 1.97 13.02
N THR A 177 -7.17 1.22 13.30
CA THR A 177 -7.11 0.10 14.24
C THR A 177 -6.60 -1.12 13.51
N ILE A 178 -5.66 -1.84 14.11
CA ILE A 178 -5.13 -3.09 13.61
C ILE A 178 -5.90 -4.24 14.27
N SER A 179 -6.26 -5.25 13.49
CA SER A 179 -6.87 -6.47 14.04
C SER A 179 -5.81 -7.35 14.67
N SER A 180 -6.11 -7.94 15.81
CA SER A 180 -5.27 -9.00 16.38
C SER A 180 -5.30 -10.27 15.53
N ASN A 181 -6.22 -10.35 14.58
CA ASN A 181 -6.35 -11.46 13.64
C ASN A 181 -6.59 -12.82 14.30
N THR A 182 -7.26 -12.81 15.44
CA THR A 182 -7.60 -14.05 16.14
C THR A 182 -8.77 -14.78 15.50
N ASP A 183 -9.59 -14.08 14.70
CA ASP A 183 -10.81 -14.63 14.10
C ASP A 183 -10.90 -14.42 12.59
N THR A 184 -9.82 -14.04 11.93
CA THR A 184 -9.81 -13.91 10.46
C THR A 184 -9.93 -15.28 9.80
N ARG A 185 -10.83 -15.42 8.82
CA ARG A 185 -11.17 -16.72 8.22
C ARG A 185 -11.23 -16.68 6.72
N ILE A 186 -11.08 -17.86 6.12
CA ILE A 186 -11.37 -18.08 4.70
C ILE A 186 -12.82 -17.70 4.40
N ASN A 187 -13.05 -17.10 3.25
CA ASN A 187 -14.36 -16.60 2.78
C ASN A 187 -14.88 -15.36 3.51
N GLU A 188 -14.08 -14.80 4.41
CA GLU A 188 -14.46 -13.54 5.03
C GLU A 188 -14.46 -12.42 4.00
N ASN A 189 -15.45 -11.52 4.08
CA ASN A 189 -15.51 -10.33 3.22
C ASN A 189 -14.47 -9.33 3.68
N ILE A 190 -13.71 -8.83 2.72
CA ILE A 190 -12.65 -7.84 2.98
C ILE A 190 -12.64 -6.78 1.89
N THR A 191 -11.98 -5.67 2.16
CA THR A 191 -11.76 -4.63 1.20
C THR A 191 -10.28 -4.26 1.18
N VAL A 192 -9.81 -3.80 0.02
CA VAL A 192 -8.50 -3.15 -0.11
C VAL A 192 -8.75 -1.75 -0.61
N THR A 193 -8.26 -0.77 0.13
CA THR A 193 -8.50 0.64 -0.16
C THR A 193 -7.17 1.35 -0.36
N GLY A 194 -7.03 2.05 -1.48
CA GLY A 194 -5.78 2.75 -1.78
C GLY A 194 -5.86 3.57 -3.05
N TYR A 195 -4.72 3.75 -3.68
CA TYR A 195 -4.53 4.71 -4.76
C TYR A 195 -3.98 4.02 -6.02
N PRO A 196 -4.82 3.28 -6.76
CA PRO A 196 -4.38 2.51 -7.94
C PRO A 196 -3.90 3.42 -9.06
N GLY A 197 -2.83 2.98 -9.75
CA GLY A 197 -2.18 3.77 -10.78
C GLY A 197 -2.93 3.84 -12.10
N ASP A 198 -3.95 3.00 -12.31
CA ASP A 198 -4.77 3.04 -13.53
C ASP A 198 -5.96 4.01 -13.42
N LYS A 199 -6.06 4.74 -12.32
CA LYS A 199 -7.11 5.73 -12.07
C LYS A 199 -6.48 7.12 -12.01
N PRO A 200 -7.30 8.18 -12.05
CA PRO A 200 -6.75 9.52 -11.90
C PRO A 200 -5.88 9.64 -10.65
N LEU A 201 -4.79 10.37 -10.78
CA LEU A 201 -3.76 10.46 -9.75
C LEU A 201 -4.34 10.86 -8.41
N ALA A 202 -3.90 10.16 -7.36
CA ALA A 202 -4.27 10.42 -5.97
C ALA A 202 -5.78 10.32 -5.71
N THR A 203 -6.51 9.53 -6.50
CA THR A 203 -7.92 9.22 -6.20
C THR A 203 -7.98 7.90 -5.44
N MET A 204 -8.81 7.88 -4.40
CA MET A 204 -8.95 6.73 -3.52
C MET A 204 -10.00 5.76 -4.06
N TRP A 205 -9.65 4.48 -4.12
CA TRP A 205 -10.53 3.43 -4.63
C TRP A 205 -10.54 2.26 -3.68
N GLU A 206 -11.69 1.62 -3.58
CA GLU A 206 -11.90 0.45 -2.75
C GLU A 206 -12.24 -0.74 -3.64
N SER A 207 -11.58 -1.86 -3.39
CA SER A 207 -11.83 -3.12 -4.05
C SER A 207 -12.41 -4.10 -3.03
N VAL A 208 -13.44 -4.85 -3.42
CA VAL A 208 -14.20 -5.71 -2.52
C VAL A 208 -14.03 -7.17 -2.94
N GLY A 209 -13.84 -8.04 -1.98
CA GLY A 209 -13.69 -9.47 -2.24
C GLY A 209 -13.65 -10.30 -0.98
N LYS A 210 -13.11 -11.50 -1.10
CA LYS A 210 -13.09 -12.49 -0.02
C LYS A 210 -11.69 -13.05 0.16
N VAL A 211 -11.39 -13.43 1.39
CA VAL A 211 -10.17 -14.15 1.74
C VAL A 211 -10.22 -15.56 1.15
N VAL A 212 -9.16 -15.95 0.46
CA VAL A 212 -9.04 -17.29 -0.13
C VAL A 212 -7.90 -18.12 0.46
N TYR A 213 -6.96 -17.48 1.17
CA TYR A 213 -5.83 -18.21 1.78
C TYR A 213 -5.28 -17.40 2.95
N ILE A 214 -4.94 -18.09 4.03
CA ILE A 214 -4.25 -17.55 5.19
C ILE A 214 -3.16 -18.53 5.57
N GLY A 215 -1.92 -18.08 5.63
CA GLY A 215 -0.83 -18.94 6.06
C GLY A 215 0.43 -18.15 6.37
N GLY A 216 0.94 -18.30 7.60
CA GLY A 216 2.12 -17.55 8.03
C GLY A 216 1.90 -16.06 7.99
N GLU A 217 2.70 -15.38 7.19
CA GLU A 217 2.60 -13.93 7.01
C GLU A 217 1.97 -13.58 5.66
N GLU A 218 1.14 -14.47 5.12
CA GLU A 218 0.50 -14.24 3.84
C GLU A 218 -1.01 -14.39 3.92
N LEU A 219 -1.71 -13.44 3.31
CA LEU A 219 -3.16 -13.42 3.15
C LEU A 219 -3.45 -13.22 1.66
N ARG A 220 -4.26 -14.09 1.06
CA ARG A 220 -4.63 -13.96 -0.36
C ARG A 220 -6.12 -13.75 -0.49
N TYR A 221 -6.50 -13.06 -1.55
CA TYR A 221 -7.90 -12.71 -1.78
C TYR A 221 -8.19 -12.60 -3.27
N ASP A 222 -9.49 -12.62 -3.59
CA ASP A 222 -9.99 -12.68 -4.97
C ASP A 222 -10.42 -11.32 -5.53
N LEU A 223 -10.09 -10.23 -4.85
CA LEU A 223 -10.40 -8.90 -5.37
C LEU A 223 -9.29 -8.39 -6.29
N SER A 224 -9.64 -7.38 -7.11
CA SER A 224 -8.72 -6.83 -8.10
C SER A 224 -7.94 -5.64 -7.59
N THR A 225 -6.65 -5.58 -7.93
CA THR A 225 -5.77 -4.46 -7.64
C THR A 225 -4.86 -4.20 -8.83
N VAL A 226 -4.24 -3.03 -8.86
CA VAL A 226 -3.22 -2.68 -9.87
C VAL A 226 -2.05 -1.98 -9.19
N GLY A 227 -0.98 -1.74 -9.94
CA GLY A 227 0.16 -0.96 -9.46
C GLY A 227 -0.30 0.38 -8.87
N GLY A 228 0.32 0.79 -7.78
CA GLY A 228 -0.14 1.92 -6.97
C GLY A 228 -0.89 1.47 -5.73
N ASN A 229 -1.55 0.30 -5.78
CA ASN A 229 -2.19 -0.28 -4.60
C ASN A 229 -1.21 -0.90 -3.60
N SER A 230 0.06 -1.02 -3.96
CA SER A 230 1.08 -1.50 -3.03
C SER A 230 1.08 -0.66 -1.77
N GLY A 231 1.03 -1.33 -0.62
CA GLY A 231 0.95 -0.68 0.68
C GLY A 231 -0.45 -0.37 1.18
N SER A 232 -1.48 -0.65 0.37
CA SER A 232 -2.87 -0.43 0.76
C SER A 232 -3.25 -1.31 1.94
N PRO A 233 -4.00 -0.77 2.91
CA PRO A 233 -4.55 -1.60 3.97
C PRO A 233 -5.63 -2.54 3.44
N VAL A 234 -5.65 -3.75 3.99
CA VAL A 234 -6.75 -4.70 3.86
C VAL A 234 -7.61 -4.57 5.10
N PHE A 235 -8.88 -4.25 4.94
CA PHE A 235 -9.81 -4.07 6.05
C PHE A 235 -10.76 -5.25 6.17
N ASN A 236 -11.06 -5.67 7.40
CA ASN A 236 -12.12 -6.64 7.67
C ASN A 236 -13.46 -5.92 7.79
N GLY A 237 -14.52 -6.67 8.12
CA GLY A 237 -15.87 -6.12 8.26
C GLY A 237 -16.06 -5.13 9.40
N LYS A 238 -15.09 -5.04 10.31
CA LYS A 238 -15.09 -4.06 11.41
C LYS A 238 -14.20 -2.85 11.08
N ASN A 239 -13.73 -2.74 9.85
CA ASN A 239 -12.83 -1.67 9.39
C ASN A 239 -11.50 -1.68 10.14
N GLN A 240 -11.05 -2.85 10.53
CA GLN A 240 -9.74 -3.04 11.13
C GLN A 240 -8.76 -3.55 10.07
N VAL A 241 -7.52 -3.13 10.14
CA VAL A 241 -6.48 -3.56 9.21
C VAL A 241 -6.03 -4.97 9.56
N ILE A 242 -6.17 -5.90 8.63
CA ILE A 242 -5.74 -7.30 8.81
C ILE A 242 -4.48 -7.62 8.02
N GLY A 243 -4.12 -6.77 7.05
CA GLY A 243 -2.96 -6.98 6.20
C GLY A 243 -2.60 -5.74 5.43
N ILE A 244 -1.41 -5.78 4.81
CA ILE A 244 -0.91 -4.73 3.93
C ILE A 244 -0.65 -5.35 2.56
N HIS A 245 -1.39 -4.88 1.56
CA HIS A 245 -1.32 -5.40 0.20
C HIS A 245 0.08 -5.22 -0.39
N TYR A 246 0.60 -6.24 -1.08
CA TYR A 246 1.91 -6.11 -1.72
C TYR A 246 1.93 -6.50 -3.21
N GLY A 247 1.01 -7.31 -3.69
CA GLY A 247 1.05 -7.72 -5.09
C GLY A 247 0.12 -8.87 -5.42
N GLY A 248 0.36 -9.50 -6.55
CA GLY A 248 -0.42 -10.63 -7.04
C GLY A 248 0.33 -11.96 -6.91
N VAL A 249 -0.41 -13.05 -7.09
CA VAL A 249 0.12 -14.41 -7.06
C VAL A 249 -0.48 -15.19 -8.23
N ASP A 250 0.39 -15.65 -9.14
CA ASP A 250 0.03 -16.55 -10.25
C ASP A 250 -1.11 -16.03 -11.14
N ASN A 251 -1.33 -14.73 -11.21
CA ASN A 251 -2.44 -14.12 -11.95
C ASN A 251 -3.82 -14.64 -11.52
N LYS A 252 -3.93 -15.20 -10.32
CA LYS A 252 -5.18 -15.74 -9.79
C LYS A 252 -5.66 -15.01 -8.57
N TYR A 253 -4.73 -14.50 -7.76
CA TYR A 253 -5.06 -13.89 -6.50
C TYR A 253 -4.21 -12.65 -6.30
N ASN A 254 -4.68 -11.77 -5.46
CA ASN A 254 -3.88 -10.69 -4.90
C ASN A 254 -3.53 -11.05 -3.46
N SER A 255 -2.46 -10.47 -2.95
CA SER A 255 -1.85 -10.92 -1.70
C SER A 255 -1.40 -9.76 -0.83
N SER A 256 -1.44 -9.98 0.46
CA SER A 256 -0.97 -9.02 1.45
C SER A 256 -0.05 -9.70 2.46
N VAL A 257 0.75 -8.87 3.15
CA VAL A 257 1.41 -9.29 4.38
C VAL A 257 0.33 -9.42 5.44
N TYR A 258 0.12 -10.63 5.94
CA TYR A 258 -0.85 -10.89 7.00
C TYR A 258 -0.26 -10.44 8.33
N ILE A 259 -1.01 -9.64 9.07
CA ILE A 259 -0.53 -9.12 10.35
C ILE A 259 -0.76 -10.18 11.42
N ASN A 260 0.12 -11.18 11.45
CA ASN A 260 0.12 -12.25 12.42
C ASN A 260 0.81 -11.79 13.73
N ASP A 261 1.01 -12.71 14.67
CA ASP A 261 1.60 -12.38 15.96
C ASP A 261 3.01 -11.80 15.85
N PHE A 262 3.83 -12.31 14.93
CA PHE A 262 5.19 -11.80 14.75
C PHE A 262 5.18 -10.38 14.20
N VAL A 263 4.32 -10.13 13.23
CA VAL A 263 4.17 -8.77 12.67
C VAL A 263 3.64 -7.82 13.74
N GLN A 264 2.63 -8.25 14.51
CA GLN A 264 2.10 -7.44 15.61
C GLN A 264 3.19 -7.07 16.62
N GLN A 265 4.06 -8.02 16.94
CA GLN A 265 5.16 -7.75 17.87
C GLN A 265 6.11 -6.68 17.31
N PHE A 266 6.44 -6.77 16.01
CA PHE A 266 7.24 -5.76 15.34
C PHE A 266 6.58 -4.38 15.43
N LEU A 267 5.27 -4.32 15.20
CA LEU A 267 4.53 -3.06 15.27
C LEU A 267 4.53 -2.50 16.68
N ARG A 268 4.29 -3.34 17.69
CA ARG A 268 4.32 -2.89 19.10
C ARG A 268 5.69 -2.39 19.53
N ASN A 269 6.75 -3.01 19.01
CA ASN A 269 8.11 -2.61 19.36
C ASN A 269 8.50 -1.25 18.79
N ASN A 270 7.83 -0.81 17.72
CA ASN A 270 8.24 0.39 16.99
C ASN A 270 7.21 1.51 16.99
N ILE A 271 5.98 1.24 17.36
CA ILE A 271 4.89 2.22 17.33
C ILE A 271 4.25 2.25 18.71
N PRO A 272 4.66 3.22 19.57
CA PRO A 272 4.25 3.21 20.99
C PRO A 272 2.75 3.27 21.21
N ASP A 273 2.02 3.97 20.34
CA ASP A 273 0.59 4.21 20.49
C ASP A 273 -0.27 3.35 19.56
N ILE A 274 0.30 2.27 18.99
CA ILE A 274 -0.45 1.45 18.06
C ILE A 274 -1.66 0.81 18.74
N ASN A 275 -2.78 0.80 18.04
CA ASN A 275 -4.03 0.23 18.53
C ASN A 275 -4.27 -1.11 17.84
N ILE A 276 -4.05 -2.19 18.57
CA ILE A 276 -4.30 -3.56 18.10
C ILE A 276 -5.43 -4.14 18.94
N GLN A 277 -6.51 -4.52 18.31
CA GLN A 277 -7.70 -5.07 18.99
C GLN A 277 -8.04 -6.47 18.53
#